data_b952e8be091daf860847d252d7a2f95b
#
_entry.id   b952e8be091daf860847d252d7a2f95b
#
_cell.length_a   1.000
_cell.length_b   1.000
_cell.length_c   1.000
_cell.angle_alpha   90.00
_cell.angle_beta   90.00
_cell.angle_gamma   90.00
#
_symmetry.space_group_name_H-M   'P 1'
#
loop_
_entity.id
_entity.type
_entity.pdbx_description
1 polymer ?
#
loop_
_entity_poly.entity_id
_entity_poly.type
_entity_poly.pdbx_seq_one_letter_code
_entity_poly.pdbx_strand_id
1 'polypeptide(L)'
;PDVEYAEHSGKKLHLQIMTPLVYGKDLKWPLIVYVQGSSWHKQKLFQSLPTLVRMCERGYAVAIVEHRESELAPFPAQVTDTKAAIRFLRMNGAHYGIDVSRVVLWGDSSGAHTALMAGITGDAEYLPEKYPQTTTEVDCIIDWFGPTDLMAASQYPSAIDHDSAKSPSGVLIGGKTLHDHPEDAYPANPVVHLHSNRKTPPVLIMHGGSDPLVPFNQSCILYEALKRMDKDVEFVKLRNAGHGWGGFMSEA
;
A
#
# COMPACT_ATOMS: atom_id res chain seq x y z
N PRO A 1 -8.47 -13.71 12.33
CA PRO A 1 -9.18 -14.63 11.44
C PRO A 1 -8.89 -14.39 9.97
N ASP A 2 -9.15 -15.39 9.15
CA ASP A 2 -9.19 -15.32 7.69
C ASP A 2 -10.61 -14.96 7.25
N VAL A 3 -10.79 -13.86 6.51
CA VAL A 3 -12.10 -13.30 6.20
C VAL A 3 -12.21 -12.96 4.72
N GLU A 4 -13.12 -13.60 3.99
CA GLU A 4 -13.45 -13.23 2.63
C GLU A 4 -14.13 -11.85 2.59
N TYR A 5 -13.57 -10.89 1.82
CA TYR A 5 -14.12 -9.55 1.72
C TYR A 5 -14.68 -9.20 0.33
N ALA A 6 -14.18 -9.85 -0.70
CA ALA A 6 -14.61 -9.64 -2.08
C ALA A 6 -14.37 -10.89 -2.94
N GLU A 7 -15.03 -10.94 -4.09
CA GLU A 7 -14.73 -11.85 -5.16
C GLU A 7 -14.70 -11.07 -6.48
N HIS A 8 -13.58 -11.17 -7.21
CA HIS A 8 -13.38 -10.50 -8.49
C HIS A 8 -12.71 -11.44 -9.48
N SER A 9 -13.20 -11.49 -10.71
CA SER A 9 -12.65 -12.34 -11.78
C SER A 9 -12.56 -13.82 -11.37
N GLY A 10 -13.53 -14.31 -10.58
CA GLY A 10 -13.56 -15.68 -10.08
C GLY A 10 -12.56 -15.98 -8.95
N LYS A 11 -11.81 -14.99 -8.49
CA LYS A 11 -10.91 -15.10 -7.34
C LYS A 11 -11.56 -14.53 -6.09
N LYS A 12 -11.63 -15.33 -5.03
CA LYS A 12 -11.98 -14.87 -3.69
C LYS A 12 -10.77 -14.17 -3.06
N LEU A 13 -11.01 -13.02 -2.48
CA LEU A 13 -10.00 -12.19 -1.83
C LEU A 13 -10.24 -12.13 -0.33
N HIS A 14 -9.17 -12.29 0.45
CA HIS A 14 -9.24 -12.44 1.89
C HIS A 14 -8.48 -11.34 2.64
N LEU A 15 -8.89 -11.15 3.89
CA LEU A 15 -8.17 -10.39 4.91
C LEU A 15 -7.65 -11.33 5.99
N GLN A 16 -6.40 -11.15 6.40
CA GLN A 16 -5.91 -11.70 7.66
C GLN A 16 -6.07 -10.66 8.75
N ILE A 17 -7.05 -10.81 9.62
CA ILE A 17 -7.34 -9.85 10.70
C ILE A 17 -6.72 -10.34 12.01
N MET A 18 -5.93 -9.46 12.63
CA MET A 18 -5.37 -9.63 13.97
C MET A 18 -5.85 -8.50 14.87
N THR A 19 -6.11 -8.80 16.11
CA THR A 19 -6.47 -7.81 17.14
C THR A 19 -5.68 -8.08 18.42
N PRO A 20 -5.47 -7.07 19.28
CA PRO A 20 -4.89 -7.27 20.59
C PRO A 20 -5.64 -8.33 21.40
N LEU A 21 -4.88 -9.18 22.07
CA LEU A 21 -5.44 -10.20 22.97
C LEU A 21 -5.71 -9.59 24.35
N VAL A 22 -6.76 -8.78 24.43
CA VAL A 22 -7.18 -8.18 25.70
C VAL A 22 -8.65 -8.53 25.93
N TYR A 23 -8.93 -9.07 27.12
CA TYR A 23 -10.28 -9.40 27.52
C TYR A 23 -10.95 -8.17 28.16
N GLY A 24 -12.00 -7.66 27.54
CA GLY A 24 -12.80 -6.55 28.03
C GLY A 24 -13.99 -6.30 27.11
N LYS A 25 -15.14 -5.94 27.68
CA LYS A 25 -16.30 -5.54 26.88
C LYS A 25 -16.04 -4.13 26.33
N ASP A 26 -16.40 -3.91 25.07
CA ASP A 26 -16.44 -2.59 24.40
C ASP A 26 -15.08 -1.98 24.00
N LEU A 27 -13.98 -2.74 24.01
CA LEU A 27 -12.71 -2.25 23.47
C LEU A 27 -12.75 -2.22 21.94
N LYS A 28 -12.34 -1.09 21.36
CA LYS A 28 -12.17 -0.92 19.93
C LYS A 28 -10.76 -0.41 19.62
N TRP A 29 -10.10 -1.05 18.68
CA TRP A 29 -8.70 -0.79 18.33
C TRP A 29 -8.58 0.00 17.03
N PRO A 30 -7.74 1.05 16.97
CA PRO A 30 -7.44 1.71 15.72
C PRO A 30 -6.88 0.71 14.72
N LEU A 31 -7.22 0.91 13.45
CA LEU A 31 -6.97 -0.05 12.38
C LEU A 31 -5.72 0.31 11.58
N ILE A 32 -4.86 -0.66 11.39
CA ILE A 32 -3.84 -0.67 10.35
C ILE A 32 -4.32 -1.59 9.23
N VAL A 33 -4.56 -1.04 8.04
CA VAL A 33 -4.74 -1.79 6.80
C VAL A 33 -3.37 -1.94 6.16
N TYR A 34 -2.88 -3.17 6.09
CA TYR A 34 -1.55 -3.45 5.59
C TYR A 34 -1.58 -4.14 4.24
N VAL A 35 -0.83 -3.62 3.27
CA VAL A 35 -0.65 -4.20 1.94
C VAL A 35 0.77 -4.74 1.82
N GLN A 36 0.89 -6.06 1.75
CA GLN A 36 2.18 -6.74 1.63
C GLN A 36 2.80 -6.54 0.25
N GLY A 37 4.09 -6.22 0.21
CA GLY A 37 4.90 -6.22 -1.00
C GLY A 37 5.05 -7.63 -1.60
N SER A 38 4.92 -7.71 -2.91
CA SER A 38 5.02 -8.98 -3.67
C SER A 38 5.44 -8.75 -5.11
N SER A 39 5.94 -7.57 -5.45
CA SER A 39 6.12 -7.11 -6.84
C SER A 39 4.80 -7.17 -7.64
N TRP A 40 3.68 -6.92 -6.98
CA TRP A 40 2.29 -7.06 -7.45
C TRP A 40 1.90 -8.47 -7.92
N HIS A 41 2.76 -9.47 -7.73
CA HIS A 41 2.45 -10.88 -7.92
C HIS A 41 1.62 -11.42 -6.75
N LYS A 42 1.31 -12.73 -6.78
CA LYS A 42 0.59 -13.38 -5.69
C LYS A 42 1.30 -13.20 -4.34
N GLN A 43 0.57 -12.63 -3.39
CA GLN A 43 1.07 -12.37 -2.04
C GLN A 43 1.17 -13.67 -1.21
N LYS A 44 2.02 -13.61 -0.18
CA LYS A 44 2.18 -14.66 0.84
C LYS A 44 1.85 -14.07 2.22
N LEU A 45 0.58 -13.75 2.44
CA LEU A 45 0.08 -12.96 3.58
C LEU A 45 0.60 -13.41 4.93
N PHE A 46 0.70 -14.73 5.13
CA PHE A 46 1.17 -15.31 6.40
C PHE A 46 2.62 -14.96 6.76
N GLN A 47 3.45 -14.59 5.80
CA GLN A 47 4.84 -14.22 6.05
C GLN A 47 4.98 -12.91 6.85
N SER A 48 4.01 -12.01 6.75
CA SER A 48 4.01 -10.73 7.46
C SER A 48 3.44 -10.83 8.89
N LEU A 49 2.70 -11.90 9.22
CA LEU A 49 2.05 -12.06 10.52
C LEU A 49 3.00 -11.92 11.72
N PRO A 50 4.17 -12.61 11.77
CA PRO A 50 5.05 -12.56 12.95
C PRO A 50 5.56 -11.15 13.27
N THR A 51 5.74 -10.31 12.26
CA THR A 51 6.22 -8.94 12.44
C THR A 51 5.07 -8.00 12.80
N LEU A 52 3.92 -8.16 12.15
CA LEU A 52 2.76 -7.29 12.36
C LEU A 52 2.06 -7.54 13.70
N VAL A 53 2.23 -8.71 14.33
CA VAL A 53 1.69 -8.99 15.67
C VAL A 53 2.18 -7.99 16.70
N ARG A 54 3.38 -7.41 16.51
CA ARG A 54 3.92 -6.33 17.38
C ARG A 54 3.02 -5.08 17.38
N MET A 55 2.27 -4.84 16.32
CA MET A 55 1.31 -3.73 16.30
C MET A 55 0.10 -4.05 17.17
N CYS A 56 -0.32 -5.32 17.21
CA CYS A 56 -1.37 -5.75 18.14
C CYS A 56 -0.94 -5.61 19.59
N GLU A 57 0.31 -5.91 19.92
CA GLU A 57 0.89 -5.70 21.26
C GLU A 57 0.91 -4.20 21.65
N ARG A 58 0.95 -3.30 20.67
CA ARG A 58 0.88 -1.84 20.84
C ARG A 58 -0.54 -1.28 20.80
N GLY A 59 -1.57 -2.12 20.73
CA GLY A 59 -2.97 -1.69 20.79
C GLY A 59 -3.59 -1.33 19.43
N TYR A 60 -3.11 -1.87 18.33
CA TYR A 60 -3.70 -1.71 17.01
C TYR A 60 -4.35 -3.02 16.53
N ALA A 61 -5.48 -2.92 15.87
CA ALA A 61 -5.94 -3.99 15.00
C ALA A 61 -5.17 -3.92 13.67
N VAL A 62 -4.87 -5.07 13.08
CA VAL A 62 -4.17 -5.15 11.78
C VAL A 62 -4.98 -6.02 10.84
N ALA A 63 -5.25 -5.51 9.63
CA ALA A 63 -5.85 -6.26 8.54
C ALA A 63 -4.87 -6.32 7.36
N ILE A 64 -4.33 -7.51 7.06
CA ILE A 64 -3.48 -7.73 5.89
C ILE A 64 -4.39 -8.01 4.70
N VAL A 65 -4.25 -7.22 3.64
CA VAL A 65 -5.09 -7.27 2.45
C VAL A 65 -4.51 -8.21 1.40
N GLU A 66 -5.28 -9.18 0.94
CA GLU A 66 -5.04 -9.86 -0.32
C GLU A 66 -5.60 -9.02 -1.47
N HIS A 67 -4.83 -8.83 -2.52
CA HIS A 67 -5.29 -8.24 -3.79
C HIS A 67 -5.06 -9.21 -4.94
N ARG A 68 -5.72 -8.97 -6.08
CA ARG A 68 -5.42 -9.72 -7.30
C ARG A 68 -3.97 -9.49 -7.73
N GLU A 69 -3.31 -10.55 -8.11
CA GLU A 69 -2.01 -10.50 -8.80
C GLU A 69 -2.14 -9.87 -10.18
N SER A 70 -1.08 -9.18 -10.63
CA SER A 70 -1.06 -8.45 -11.91
C SER A 70 -1.22 -9.36 -13.12
N GLU A 71 -0.83 -10.63 -13.01
CA GLU A 71 -1.02 -11.65 -14.05
C GLU A 71 -2.49 -11.97 -14.26
N LEU A 72 -3.31 -11.87 -13.22
CA LEU A 72 -4.76 -12.08 -13.29
C LEU A 72 -5.49 -10.81 -13.69
N ALA A 73 -5.07 -9.68 -13.14
CA ALA A 73 -5.68 -8.40 -13.39
C ALA A 73 -4.65 -7.27 -13.24
N PRO A 74 -4.26 -6.60 -14.32
CA PRO A 74 -3.32 -5.49 -14.26
C PRO A 74 -3.87 -4.29 -13.48
N PHE A 75 -3.05 -3.26 -13.31
CA PHE A 75 -3.48 -1.97 -12.75
C PHE A 75 -4.78 -1.49 -13.43
N PRO A 76 -5.76 -0.97 -12.66
CA PRO A 76 -5.70 -0.60 -11.24
C PRO A 76 -6.28 -1.65 -10.26
N ALA A 77 -6.32 -2.94 -10.62
CA ALA A 77 -7.00 -3.96 -9.83
C ALA A 77 -6.54 -4.01 -8.36
N GLN A 78 -5.23 -3.90 -8.10
CA GLN A 78 -4.64 -3.95 -6.75
C GLN A 78 -5.15 -2.79 -5.88
N VAL A 79 -5.29 -1.62 -6.47
CA VAL A 79 -5.80 -0.41 -5.81
C VAL A 79 -7.29 -0.55 -5.50
N THR A 80 -8.08 -1.00 -6.49
CA THR A 80 -9.52 -1.21 -6.32
C THR A 80 -9.82 -2.27 -5.26
N ASP A 81 -9.05 -3.36 -5.24
CA ASP A 81 -9.18 -4.42 -4.23
C ASP A 81 -8.84 -3.91 -2.82
N THR A 82 -7.76 -3.12 -2.68
CA THR A 82 -7.39 -2.50 -1.40
C THR A 82 -8.49 -1.55 -0.89
N LYS A 83 -9.07 -0.75 -1.76
CA LYS A 83 -10.21 0.11 -1.44
C LYS A 83 -11.46 -0.68 -1.07
N ALA A 84 -11.72 -1.80 -1.74
CA ALA A 84 -12.80 -2.71 -1.38
C ALA A 84 -12.60 -3.29 0.03
N ALA A 85 -11.37 -3.64 0.39
CA ALA A 85 -11.01 -4.09 1.73
C ALA A 85 -11.27 -3.01 2.79
N ILE A 86 -10.89 -1.76 2.52
CA ILE A 86 -11.17 -0.63 3.42
C ILE A 86 -12.67 -0.45 3.63
N ARG A 87 -13.48 -0.46 2.57
CA ARG A 87 -14.94 -0.36 2.67
C ARG A 87 -15.56 -1.53 3.43
N PHE A 88 -15.10 -2.75 3.17
CA PHE A 88 -15.54 -3.93 3.91
C PHE A 88 -15.26 -3.78 5.41
N LEU A 89 -14.06 -3.35 5.78
CA LEU A 89 -13.67 -3.14 7.18
C LEU A 89 -14.50 -2.03 7.84
N ARG A 90 -14.79 -0.95 7.14
CA ARG A 90 -15.68 0.11 7.65
C ARG A 90 -17.10 -0.38 7.93
N MET A 91 -17.61 -1.29 7.12
CA MET A 91 -18.96 -1.86 7.32
C MET A 91 -18.98 -2.95 8.41
N ASN A 92 -17.92 -3.74 8.52
CA ASN A 92 -17.92 -4.96 9.34
C ASN A 92 -16.95 -4.91 10.52
N GLY A 93 -16.09 -3.89 10.62
CA GLY A 93 -15.01 -3.82 11.60
C GLY A 93 -15.46 -3.88 13.06
N ALA A 94 -16.66 -3.37 13.36
CA ALA A 94 -17.22 -3.46 14.70
C ALA A 94 -17.37 -4.90 15.20
N HIS A 95 -17.64 -5.85 14.29
CA HIS A 95 -17.72 -7.28 14.60
C HIS A 95 -16.36 -7.86 15.08
N TYR A 96 -15.26 -7.23 14.64
CA TYR A 96 -13.90 -7.63 14.97
C TYR A 96 -13.28 -6.75 16.08
N GLY A 97 -14.05 -5.88 16.73
CA GLY A 97 -13.52 -4.97 17.75
C GLY A 97 -12.60 -3.86 17.16
N ILE A 98 -12.85 -3.45 15.92
CA ILE A 98 -12.07 -2.44 15.22
C ILE A 98 -12.74 -1.07 15.33
N ASP A 99 -11.95 -0.04 15.63
CA ASP A 99 -12.34 1.36 15.50
C ASP A 99 -12.08 1.83 14.06
N VAL A 100 -13.11 1.76 13.25
CA VAL A 100 -13.05 2.14 11.83
C VAL A 100 -13.04 3.65 11.59
N SER A 101 -13.10 4.47 12.64
CA SER A 101 -12.92 5.93 12.53
C SER A 101 -11.45 6.34 12.48
N ARG A 102 -10.53 5.44 12.82
CA ARG A 102 -9.07 5.65 12.83
C ARG A 102 -8.39 4.57 11.99
N VAL A 103 -8.06 4.90 10.75
CA VAL A 103 -7.53 3.97 9.76
C VAL A 103 -6.20 4.44 9.21
N VAL A 104 -5.16 3.68 9.43
CA VAL A 104 -3.83 3.84 8.81
C VAL A 104 -3.71 2.87 7.65
N LEU A 105 -3.23 3.35 6.51
CA LEU A 105 -2.92 2.51 5.36
C LEU A 105 -1.40 2.39 5.24
N TRP A 106 -0.90 1.18 5.37
CA TRP A 106 0.53 0.89 5.39
C TRP A 106 0.89 -0.19 4.37
N GLY A 107 1.98 0.00 3.67
CA GLY A 107 2.53 -1.03 2.79
C GLY A 107 4.05 -1.01 2.71
N ASP A 108 4.61 -2.06 2.14
CA ASP A 108 6.01 -2.17 1.80
C ASP A 108 6.20 -2.49 0.32
N SER A 109 7.24 -1.94 -0.34
CA SER A 109 7.56 -2.23 -1.74
C SER A 109 6.35 -1.98 -2.67
N SER A 110 5.97 -2.95 -3.52
CA SER A 110 4.76 -2.88 -4.35
C SER A 110 3.47 -2.69 -3.54
N GLY A 111 3.43 -3.16 -2.30
CA GLY A 111 2.32 -2.91 -1.38
C GLY A 111 2.26 -1.45 -0.93
N ALA A 112 3.40 -0.80 -0.73
CA ALA A 112 3.47 0.63 -0.43
C ALA A 112 3.01 1.48 -1.62
N HIS A 113 3.41 1.12 -2.84
CA HIS A 113 2.85 1.71 -4.07
C HIS A 113 1.32 1.61 -4.09
N THR A 114 0.77 0.43 -3.83
CA THR A 114 -0.69 0.20 -3.80
C THR A 114 -1.36 1.02 -2.69
N ALA A 115 -0.74 1.11 -1.51
CA ALA A 115 -1.22 1.93 -0.41
C ALA A 115 -1.19 3.43 -0.74
N LEU A 116 -0.11 3.92 -1.35
CA LEU A 116 -0.01 5.30 -1.83
C LEU A 116 -1.12 5.61 -2.85
N MET A 117 -1.27 4.76 -3.88
CA MET A 117 -2.33 4.91 -4.87
C MET A 117 -3.72 4.96 -4.22
N ALA A 118 -4.03 4.01 -3.34
CA ALA A 118 -5.34 3.97 -2.69
C ALA A 118 -5.59 5.18 -1.78
N GLY A 119 -4.60 5.58 -0.98
CA GLY A 119 -4.74 6.68 -0.02
C GLY A 119 -4.74 8.07 -0.67
N ILE A 120 -3.89 8.30 -1.68
CA ILE A 120 -3.82 9.59 -2.41
C ILE A 120 -5.07 9.81 -3.25
N THR A 121 -5.58 8.77 -3.91
CA THR A 121 -6.77 8.87 -4.75
C THR A 121 -8.09 8.85 -3.95
N GLY A 122 -8.07 8.37 -2.70
CA GLY A 122 -9.22 8.43 -1.78
C GLY A 122 -10.54 8.03 -2.46
N ASP A 123 -11.58 8.85 -2.26
CA ASP A 123 -12.90 8.63 -2.88
C ASP A 123 -13.04 9.22 -4.30
N ALA A 124 -11.94 9.69 -4.92
CA ALA A 124 -12.01 10.34 -6.23
C ALA A 124 -11.83 9.37 -7.41
N GLU A 125 -11.01 8.33 -7.27
CA GLU A 125 -10.61 7.46 -8.37
C GLU A 125 -10.56 5.98 -7.95
N TYR A 126 -10.64 5.06 -8.90
CA TYR A 126 -10.48 3.60 -8.71
C TYR A 126 -11.40 3.01 -7.63
N LEU A 127 -12.65 3.47 -7.58
CA LEU A 127 -13.59 3.07 -6.54
C LEU A 127 -14.13 1.66 -6.79
N PRO A 128 -14.24 0.84 -5.75
CA PRO A 128 -14.94 -0.44 -5.83
C PRO A 128 -16.45 -0.22 -5.90
N GLU A 129 -17.16 -1.13 -6.55
CA GLU A 129 -18.64 -1.08 -6.64
C GLU A 129 -19.31 -1.41 -5.29
N LYS A 130 -18.70 -2.31 -4.53
CA LYS A 130 -19.26 -2.81 -3.26
C LYS A 130 -19.18 -1.73 -2.17
N TYR A 131 -20.23 -1.63 -1.37
CA TYR A 131 -20.38 -0.66 -0.25
C TYR A 131 -20.16 0.81 -0.66
N PRO A 132 -20.85 1.32 -1.69
CA PRO A 132 -20.67 2.70 -2.19
C PRO A 132 -21.02 3.79 -1.16
N GLN A 133 -21.77 3.44 -0.10
CA GLN A 133 -22.14 4.34 0.99
C GLN A 133 -21.03 4.60 2.00
N THR A 134 -19.89 3.89 1.88
CA THR A 134 -18.74 4.08 2.78
C THR A 134 -17.55 4.70 2.04
N THR A 135 -16.73 5.45 2.78
CA THR A 135 -15.50 6.06 2.26
C THR A 135 -14.34 5.08 2.17
N THR A 136 -13.42 5.32 1.24
CA THR A 136 -12.10 4.69 1.15
C THR A 136 -10.99 5.55 1.74
N GLU A 137 -11.31 6.77 2.22
CA GLU A 137 -10.32 7.66 2.80
C GLU A 137 -9.69 7.08 4.06
N VAL A 138 -8.45 7.44 4.31
CA VAL A 138 -7.66 7.00 5.47
C VAL A 138 -7.07 8.21 6.19
N ASP A 139 -6.66 8.02 7.44
CA ASP A 139 -6.14 9.10 8.28
C ASP A 139 -4.65 9.35 8.07
N CYS A 140 -3.90 8.34 7.63
CA CYS A 140 -2.48 8.47 7.33
C CYS A 140 -2.02 7.33 6.41
N ILE A 141 -0.93 7.56 5.67
CA ILE A 141 -0.28 6.58 4.81
C ILE A 141 1.14 6.33 5.33
N ILE A 142 1.54 5.07 5.44
CA ILE A 142 2.93 4.68 5.72
C ILE A 142 3.47 3.99 4.48
N ASP A 143 4.45 4.62 3.87
CA ASP A 143 5.17 4.12 2.70
C ASP A 143 6.54 3.58 3.11
N TRP A 144 6.72 2.29 3.01
CA TRP A 144 8.03 1.66 3.12
C TRP A 144 8.56 1.31 1.74
N PHE A 145 9.51 2.11 1.27
CA PHE A 145 10.25 1.91 0.02
C PHE A 145 9.39 1.56 -1.21
N GLY A 146 8.25 2.21 -1.36
CA GLY A 146 7.36 2.02 -2.50
C GLY A 146 7.88 2.70 -3.77
N PRO A 147 7.68 2.10 -4.96
CA PRO A 147 7.83 2.81 -6.22
C PRO A 147 6.80 3.94 -6.34
N THR A 148 7.18 5.08 -6.92
CA THR A 148 6.33 6.28 -7.00
C THR A 148 6.27 6.89 -8.39
N ASP A 149 7.31 6.67 -9.18
CA ASP A 149 7.39 6.96 -10.60
C ASP A 149 8.06 5.77 -11.29
N LEU A 150 7.25 4.91 -11.89
CA LEU A 150 7.71 3.64 -12.46
C LEU A 150 8.68 3.84 -13.63
N MET A 151 8.47 4.88 -14.43
CA MET A 151 9.35 5.17 -15.57
C MET A 151 10.70 5.73 -15.09
N ALA A 152 10.69 6.60 -14.09
CA ALA A 152 11.92 7.13 -13.51
C ALA A 152 12.75 6.06 -12.77
N ALA A 153 12.12 4.99 -12.28
CA ALA A 153 12.84 3.91 -11.60
C ALA A 153 13.92 3.27 -12.48
N SER A 154 13.65 3.09 -13.77
CA SER A 154 14.59 2.50 -14.74
C SER A 154 15.85 3.35 -15.00
N GLN A 155 15.82 4.63 -14.64
CA GLN A 155 16.93 5.57 -14.84
C GLN A 155 17.99 5.49 -13.73
N TYR A 156 17.77 4.69 -12.70
CA TYR A 156 18.65 4.59 -11.55
C TYR A 156 19.13 3.15 -11.35
N PRO A 157 20.32 2.95 -10.78
CA PRO A 157 20.85 1.62 -10.51
C PRO A 157 19.88 0.79 -9.66
N SER A 158 19.60 -0.42 -10.13
CA SER A 158 18.78 -1.41 -9.46
C SER A 158 19.26 -2.83 -9.83
N ALA A 159 19.05 -3.78 -8.94
CA ALA A 159 19.32 -5.20 -9.19
C ALA A 159 18.19 -5.88 -10.00
N ILE A 160 17.07 -5.18 -10.22
CA ILE A 160 15.96 -5.67 -11.04
C ILE A 160 15.71 -4.74 -12.23
N ASP A 161 15.16 -5.31 -13.28
CA ASP A 161 14.64 -4.54 -14.42
C ASP A 161 13.33 -3.85 -14.04
N HIS A 162 13.18 -2.58 -14.41
CA HIS A 162 11.98 -1.78 -14.13
C HIS A 162 11.19 -1.41 -15.39
N ASP A 163 11.69 -1.72 -16.59
CA ASP A 163 11.10 -1.22 -17.84
C ASP A 163 10.47 -2.31 -18.72
N SER A 164 11.11 -3.49 -18.83
CA SER A 164 10.63 -4.50 -19.78
C SER A 164 9.24 -5.02 -19.47
N ALA A 165 8.57 -5.57 -20.48
CA ALA A 165 7.26 -6.20 -20.37
C ALA A 165 7.18 -7.35 -19.34
N LYS A 166 8.34 -7.95 -18.99
CA LYS A 166 8.46 -9.02 -17.99
C LYS A 166 8.89 -8.51 -16.62
N SER A 167 9.26 -7.25 -16.51
CA SER A 167 9.56 -6.64 -15.22
C SER A 167 8.29 -6.59 -14.35
N PRO A 168 8.41 -6.49 -13.01
CA PRO A 168 7.25 -6.32 -12.14
C PRO A 168 6.35 -5.16 -12.57
N SER A 169 6.94 -4.02 -12.93
CA SER A 169 6.20 -2.84 -13.41
C SER A 169 5.55 -3.07 -14.77
N GLY A 170 6.24 -3.78 -15.69
CA GLY A 170 5.67 -4.14 -16.98
C GLY A 170 4.46 -5.08 -16.85
N VAL A 171 4.55 -6.09 -15.98
CA VAL A 171 3.42 -6.99 -15.70
C VAL A 171 2.26 -6.23 -15.04
N LEU A 172 2.56 -5.26 -14.16
CA LEU A 172 1.54 -4.42 -13.54
C LEU A 172 0.70 -3.67 -14.58
N ILE A 173 1.31 -3.18 -15.66
CA ILE A 173 0.60 -2.47 -16.73
C ILE A 173 0.13 -3.39 -17.88
N GLY A 174 0.00 -4.69 -17.63
CA GLY A 174 -0.56 -5.66 -18.57
C GLY A 174 0.45 -6.32 -19.51
N GLY A 175 1.70 -6.47 -19.09
CA GLY A 175 2.75 -7.17 -19.84
C GLY A 175 3.33 -6.30 -20.97
N LYS A 176 3.54 -5.02 -20.69
CA LYS A 176 4.03 -4.01 -21.65
C LYS A 176 5.34 -3.39 -21.17
N THR A 177 6.16 -2.91 -22.11
CA THR A 177 7.34 -2.10 -21.83
C THR A 177 6.89 -0.69 -21.43
N LEU A 178 7.37 -0.15 -20.33
CA LEU A 178 6.87 1.12 -19.79
C LEU A 178 7.13 2.31 -20.72
N HIS A 179 8.35 2.39 -21.27
CA HIS A 179 8.73 3.51 -22.14
C HIS A 179 8.02 3.50 -23.50
N ASP A 180 7.61 2.34 -24.00
CA ASP A 180 6.83 2.23 -25.24
C ASP A 180 5.32 2.45 -25.00
N HIS A 181 4.87 2.35 -23.73
CA HIS A 181 3.47 2.48 -23.34
C HIS A 181 3.30 3.45 -22.16
N PRO A 182 3.75 4.70 -22.30
CA PRO A 182 3.66 5.69 -21.22
C PRO A 182 2.21 5.99 -20.79
N GLU A 183 1.25 5.82 -21.69
CA GLU A 183 -0.18 6.00 -21.41
C GLU A 183 -0.74 4.99 -20.40
N ASP A 184 -0.15 3.79 -20.32
CA ASP A 184 -0.51 2.77 -19.34
C ASP A 184 0.33 2.91 -18.05
N ALA A 185 1.59 3.35 -18.17
CA ALA A 185 2.51 3.51 -17.04
C ALA A 185 2.20 4.77 -16.21
N TYR A 186 1.89 5.89 -16.88
CA TYR A 186 1.66 7.17 -16.22
C TYR A 186 0.53 7.13 -15.17
N PRO A 187 -0.67 6.56 -15.44
CA PRO A 187 -1.73 6.47 -14.44
C PRO A 187 -1.38 5.60 -13.23
N ALA A 188 -0.39 4.71 -13.35
CA ALA A 188 0.06 3.86 -12.26
C ALA A 188 1.08 4.54 -11.31
N ASN A 189 1.43 5.81 -11.55
CA ASN A 189 2.39 6.54 -10.71
C ASN A 189 1.66 7.33 -9.60
N PRO A 190 1.88 7.05 -8.31
CA PRO A 190 1.26 7.79 -7.21
C PRO A 190 1.43 9.31 -7.31
N VAL A 191 2.59 9.78 -7.76
CA VAL A 191 2.91 11.21 -7.82
C VAL A 191 2.02 12.01 -8.78
N VAL A 192 1.45 11.39 -9.82
CA VAL A 192 0.61 12.09 -10.80
C VAL A 192 -0.80 12.35 -10.28
N HIS A 193 -1.22 11.65 -9.22
CA HIS A 193 -2.52 11.80 -8.57
C HIS A 193 -2.51 12.83 -7.42
N LEU A 194 -1.35 13.41 -7.13
CA LEU A 194 -1.24 14.49 -6.15
C LEU A 194 -1.80 15.79 -6.74
N HIS A 195 -2.69 16.43 -6.01
CA HIS A 195 -3.30 17.72 -6.39
C HIS A 195 -3.26 18.69 -5.21
N SER A 196 -2.93 19.95 -5.47
CA SER A 196 -2.86 21.00 -4.45
C SER A 196 -4.19 21.22 -3.74
N ASN A 197 -5.29 21.13 -4.48
CA ASN A 197 -6.67 21.36 -4.00
C ASN A 197 -7.38 20.09 -3.51
N ARG A 198 -6.73 18.92 -3.55
CA ARG A 198 -7.28 17.66 -3.01
C ARG A 198 -6.64 17.39 -1.65
N LYS A 199 -7.45 16.95 -0.69
CA LYS A 199 -6.93 16.43 0.59
C LYS A 199 -6.05 15.21 0.29
N THR A 200 -4.84 15.23 0.85
CA THR A 200 -3.93 14.07 0.88
C THR A 200 -3.72 13.76 2.37
N PRO A 201 -3.90 12.51 2.81
CA PRO A 201 -3.55 12.13 4.17
C PRO A 201 -2.08 12.43 4.47
N PRO A 202 -1.68 12.69 5.72
CA PRO A 202 -0.26 12.71 6.12
C PRO A 202 0.46 11.44 5.65
N VAL A 203 1.69 11.58 5.16
CA VAL A 203 2.49 10.48 4.63
C VAL A 203 3.79 10.35 5.40
N LEU A 204 4.04 9.16 5.99
CA LEU A 204 5.35 8.78 6.50
C LEU A 204 6.06 7.93 5.45
N ILE A 205 7.18 8.43 4.93
CA ILE A 205 8.03 7.71 3.98
C ILE A 205 9.23 7.14 4.75
N MET A 206 9.53 5.86 4.59
CA MET A 206 10.73 5.23 5.12
C MET A 206 11.44 4.43 4.03
N HIS A 207 12.76 4.67 3.84
CA HIS A 207 13.51 3.97 2.79
C HIS A 207 14.94 3.65 3.23
N GLY A 208 15.40 2.45 2.91
CA GLY A 208 16.77 2.02 3.13
C GLY A 208 17.74 2.69 2.16
N GLY A 209 18.79 3.33 2.70
CA GLY A 209 19.74 4.03 1.85
C GLY A 209 20.62 3.14 0.96
N SER A 210 20.58 1.82 1.18
CA SER A 210 21.29 0.79 0.39
C SER A 210 20.32 -0.20 -0.26
N ASP A 211 19.09 0.24 -0.55
CA ASP A 211 18.07 -0.58 -1.22
C ASP A 211 18.52 -0.96 -2.63
N PRO A 212 18.73 -2.28 -2.93
CA PRO A 212 19.19 -2.71 -4.23
C PRO A 212 18.05 -2.95 -5.24
N LEU A 213 16.78 -2.93 -4.81
CA LEU A 213 15.63 -3.29 -5.64
C LEU A 213 14.82 -2.07 -6.06
N VAL A 214 14.35 -1.27 -5.10
CA VAL A 214 13.65 -0.02 -5.37
C VAL A 214 14.64 1.13 -5.19
N PRO A 215 14.97 1.88 -6.25
CA PRO A 215 15.91 2.98 -6.13
C PRO A 215 15.46 4.02 -5.10
N PHE A 216 16.37 4.48 -4.25
CA PHE A 216 16.09 5.45 -3.17
C PHE A 216 15.46 6.76 -3.68
N ASN A 217 15.75 7.12 -4.95
CA ASN A 217 15.16 8.29 -5.59
C ASN A 217 13.63 8.24 -5.67
N GLN A 218 13.01 7.06 -5.65
CA GLN A 218 11.55 6.92 -5.69
C GLN A 218 10.91 7.62 -4.49
N SER A 219 11.46 7.43 -3.30
CA SER A 219 11.03 8.19 -2.10
C SER A 219 11.36 9.67 -2.17
N CYS A 220 12.49 10.06 -2.78
CA CYS A 220 12.82 11.47 -2.99
C CYS A 220 11.80 12.16 -3.91
N ILE A 221 11.42 11.52 -5.02
CA ILE A 221 10.41 12.02 -5.96
C ILE A 221 9.08 12.28 -5.24
N LEU A 222 8.60 11.31 -4.46
CA LEU A 222 7.36 11.46 -3.70
C LEU A 222 7.46 12.58 -2.66
N TYR A 223 8.54 12.61 -1.87
CA TYR A 223 8.75 13.62 -0.85
C TYR A 223 8.75 15.03 -1.43
N GLU A 224 9.50 15.24 -2.51
CA GLU A 224 9.56 16.54 -3.19
C GLU A 224 8.21 16.95 -3.78
N ALA A 225 7.45 16.00 -4.36
CA ALA A 225 6.13 16.28 -4.90
C ALA A 225 5.14 16.70 -3.80
N LEU A 226 5.14 15.99 -2.66
CA LEU A 226 4.31 16.32 -1.50
C LEU A 226 4.69 17.69 -0.91
N LYS A 227 5.98 17.96 -0.74
CA LYS A 227 6.47 19.27 -0.21
C LYS A 227 6.10 20.43 -1.13
N ARG A 228 6.24 20.27 -2.45
CA ARG A 228 5.86 21.34 -3.41
C ARG A 228 4.36 21.66 -3.37
N MET A 229 3.53 20.72 -2.95
CA MET A 229 2.08 20.88 -2.82
C MET A 229 1.62 21.21 -1.39
N ASP A 230 2.57 21.53 -0.50
CA ASP A 230 2.31 21.83 0.92
C ASP A 230 1.51 20.72 1.64
N LYS A 231 1.85 19.46 1.33
CA LYS A 231 1.27 18.28 1.99
C LYS A 231 2.09 17.90 3.21
N ASP A 232 1.40 17.33 4.21
CA ASP A 232 2.04 16.82 5.42
C ASP A 232 2.81 15.55 5.11
N VAL A 233 4.14 15.59 5.23
CA VAL A 233 5.03 14.47 4.93
C VAL A 233 6.26 14.48 5.83
N GLU A 234 6.58 13.30 6.35
CA GLU A 234 7.84 13.00 7.03
C GLU A 234 8.61 11.95 6.22
N PHE A 235 9.95 12.12 6.13
CA PHE A 235 10.81 11.20 5.40
C PHE A 235 11.97 10.73 6.26
N VAL A 236 12.05 9.43 6.49
CA VAL A 236 13.09 8.76 7.29
C VAL A 236 13.97 7.91 6.38
N LYS A 237 15.26 8.28 6.27
CA LYS A 237 16.28 7.48 5.61
C LYS A 237 16.96 6.56 6.61
N LEU A 238 16.86 5.25 6.39
CA LEU A 238 17.60 4.24 7.15
C LEU A 238 18.96 3.97 6.47
N ARG A 239 20.02 4.56 7.00
CA ARG A 239 21.31 4.74 6.31
C ARG A 239 21.90 3.48 5.71
N ASN A 240 21.88 2.36 6.40
CA ASN A 240 22.50 1.09 5.99
C ASN A 240 21.47 -0.02 5.75
N ALA A 241 20.17 0.30 5.71
CA ALA A 241 19.13 -0.69 5.43
C ALA A 241 19.02 -0.93 3.91
N GLY A 242 18.72 -2.17 3.54
CA GLY A 242 18.39 -2.58 2.19
C GLY A 242 16.86 -2.60 1.97
N HIS A 243 16.43 -3.47 1.04
CA HIS A 243 15.02 -3.71 0.74
C HIS A 243 14.46 -4.77 1.70
N GLY A 244 13.72 -4.35 2.70
CA GLY A 244 13.10 -5.29 3.64
C GLY A 244 13.00 -4.77 5.07
N TRP A 245 12.48 -5.61 5.94
CA TRP A 245 12.06 -5.25 7.31
C TRP A 245 13.22 -5.03 8.30
N GLY A 246 14.42 -5.48 7.96
CA GLY A 246 15.58 -5.33 8.83
C GLY A 246 15.90 -3.85 9.12
N GLY A 247 15.79 -3.43 10.36
CA GLY A 247 16.00 -2.05 10.80
C GLY A 247 14.76 -1.15 10.78
N PHE A 248 13.73 -1.47 9.98
CA PHE A 248 12.50 -0.66 9.91
C PHE A 248 11.60 -0.80 11.14
N MET A 249 11.70 -1.92 11.83
CA MET A 249 10.96 -2.21 13.07
C MET A 249 11.86 -2.21 14.31
N SER A 250 13.10 -1.74 14.22
CA SER A 250 13.97 -1.60 15.38
C SER A 250 13.46 -0.46 16.27
N GLU A 251 13.52 -0.67 17.56
CA GLU A 251 13.37 0.43 18.52
C GLU A 251 14.61 1.31 18.40
N ALA A 252 14.42 2.59 18.09
CA ALA A 252 15.48 3.58 18.05
C ALA A 252 15.87 4.00 19.46
#